data_4594627a7e2d7e8b8ceec4d169e7f5d0
#
_entry.id   4594627a7e2d7e8b8ceec4d169e7f5d0
#
_cell.length_a   1.000
_cell.length_b   1.000
_cell.length_c   1.000
_cell.angle_alpha   90.00
_cell.angle_beta   90.00
_cell.angle_gamma   90.00
#
_symmetry.space_group_name_H-M   'P 1'
#
loop_
_entity.id
_entity.type
_entity.pdbx_description
1 polymer ?
#
loop_
_entity_poly.entity_id
_entity_poly.type
_entity_poly.pdbx_seq_one_letter_code
_entity_poly.pdbx_strand_id
1 'polypeptide(L)'
;RVRTLLLTPYGLRTLSPADANYRSLYEGSPEERDSAYHQGTVWPWLLGAYGDTLLFALWDRPAAARHLLGTITPLCTAHLREYGVGSVAEIFDAAPPYRPNGAVAQAWSVAELLRVLKKMRRAAPGVYRRWEAHLREETM
;
A
#
# COMPACT_ATOMS: atom_id res chain seq x y z
N ARG A 1 -10.93 12.39 2.17
CA ARG A 1 -9.81 12.94 1.37
C ARG A 1 -8.65 11.95 1.23
N VAL A 2 -8.14 11.34 2.31
CA VAL A 2 -7.02 10.38 2.22
C VAL A 2 -7.31 9.26 1.21
N ARG A 3 -8.50 8.64 1.30
CA ARG A 3 -8.93 7.58 0.39
C ARG A 3 -8.92 7.98 -1.09
N THR A 4 -9.33 9.20 -1.39
CA THR A 4 -9.48 9.68 -2.79
C THR A 4 -8.21 10.27 -3.39
N LEU A 5 -7.34 10.82 -2.56
CA LEU A 5 -6.17 11.56 -3.04
C LEU A 5 -4.85 10.81 -2.83
N LEU A 6 -4.74 10.05 -1.73
CA LEU A 6 -3.46 9.46 -1.35
C LEU A 6 -3.41 7.94 -1.51
N LEU A 7 -4.52 7.22 -1.31
CA LEU A 7 -4.52 5.76 -1.35
C LEU A 7 -4.26 5.24 -2.76
N THR A 8 -3.37 4.25 -2.85
CA THR A 8 -3.05 3.49 -4.06
C THR A 8 -3.08 1.99 -3.76
N PRO A 9 -2.99 1.10 -4.77
CA PRO A 9 -2.90 -0.34 -4.54
C PRO A 9 -1.66 -0.78 -3.75
N TYR A 10 -0.61 0.05 -3.68
CA TYR A 10 0.69 -0.30 -3.12
C TYR A 10 1.03 0.44 -1.82
N GLY A 11 0.23 1.42 -1.42
CA GLY A 11 0.46 2.25 -0.24
C GLY A 11 -0.22 3.60 -0.32
N LEU A 12 0.29 4.58 0.41
CA LEU A 12 -0.21 5.94 0.34
C LEU A 12 0.83 6.89 -0.25
N ARG A 13 0.35 7.78 -1.12
CA ARG A 13 1.14 8.93 -1.57
C ARG A 13 1.48 9.83 -0.39
N THR A 14 2.68 10.39 -0.42
CA THR A 14 3.15 11.36 0.59
C THR A 14 2.61 12.77 0.34
N LEU A 15 2.18 13.07 -0.89
CA LEU A 15 1.58 14.34 -1.26
C LEU A 15 0.40 14.12 -2.21
N SER A 16 -0.58 15.01 -2.16
CA SER A 16 -1.74 14.97 -3.06
C SER A 16 -1.35 15.31 -4.49
N PRO A 17 -1.89 14.62 -5.51
CA PRO A 17 -1.71 15.01 -6.91
C PRO A 17 -2.21 16.41 -7.27
N ALA A 18 -3.02 17.03 -6.40
CA ALA A 18 -3.50 18.40 -6.57
C ALA A 18 -2.51 19.46 -6.04
N ASP A 19 -1.43 19.06 -5.38
CA ASP A 19 -0.42 19.99 -4.88
C ASP A 19 0.57 20.39 -5.98
N ALA A 20 0.98 21.66 -6.00
CA ALA A 20 1.90 22.18 -7.00
C ALA A 20 3.31 21.53 -6.95
N ASN A 21 3.69 21.02 -5.79
CA ASN A 21 4.99 20.34 -5.60
C ASN A 21 4.93 18.83 -5.85
N TYR A 22 3.78 18.29 -6.25
CA TYR A 22 3.63 16.86 -6.47
C TYR A 22 4.56 16.33 -7.55
N ARG A 23 5.25 15.23 -7.22
CA ARG A 23 6.11 14.46 -8.13
C ARG A 23 5.56 13.05 -8.25
N SER A 24 5.20 12.66 -9.47
CA SER A 24 4.58 11.34 -9.72
C SER A 24 5.59 10.20 -9.88
N LEU A 25 6.83 10.51 -10.24
CA LEU A 25 7.88 9.54 -10.55
C LEU A 25 9.10 9.75 -9.67
N TYR A 26 9.71 8.65 -9.25
CA TYR A 26 10.98 8.63 -8.52
C TYR A 26 12.09 8.23 -9.49
N GLU A 27 12.58 9.21 -10.28
CA GLU A 27 13.57 8.98 -11.33
C GLU A 27 14.48 10.20 -11.54
N GLY A 28 15.47 10.06 -12.41
CA GLY A 28 16.42 11.13 -12.77
C GLY A 28 17.68 11.12 -11.90
N SER A 29 18.27 12.30 -11.71
CA SER A 29 19.46 12.51 -10.88
C SER A 29 19.18 12.21 -9.39
N PRO A 30 20.23 12.09 -8.55
CA PRO A 30 20.02 11.97 -7.10
C PRO A 30 19.16 13.10 -6.53
N GLU A 31 19.38 14.34 -6.95
CA GLU A 31 18.64 15.53 -6.49
C GLU A 31 17.17 15.48 -6.92
N GLU A 32 16.88 15.02 -8.13
CA GLU A 32 15.51 14.86 -8.62
C GLU A 32 14.76 13.79 -7.84
N ARG A 33 15.40 12.64 -7.57
CA ARG A 33 14.84 11.57 -6.76
C ARG A 33 14.61 12.02 -5.32
N ASP A 34 15.56 12.72 -4.71
CA ASP A 34 15.42 13.23 -3.36
C ASP A 34 14.25 14.22 -3.25
N SER A 35 14.09 15.08 -4.26
CA SER A 35 12.95 16.01 -4.34
C SER A 35 11.59 15.30 -4.46
N ALA A 36 11.54 14.08 -5.02
CA ALA A 36 10.32 13.30 -5.17
C ALA A 36 10.00 12.43 -3.95
N TYR A 37 11.01 12.10 -3.14
CA TYR A 37 10.96 11.06 -2.11
C TYR A 37 9.84 11.21 -1.09
N HIS A 38 9.47 12.46 -0.76
CA HIS A 38 8.36 12.82 0.12
C HIS A 38 7.33 13.77 -0.54
N GLN A 39 7.38 13.93 -1.85
CA GLN A 39 6.52 14.85 -2.61
C GLN A 39 5.59 14.13 -3.59
N GLY A 40 5.13 12.96 -3.21
CA GLY A 40 4.21 12.18 -4.04
C GLY A 40 4.42 10.69 -3.91
N THR A 41 5.67 10.24 -3.93
CA THR A 41 6.10 8.85 -3.80
C THR A 41 5.23 8.05 -2.82
N VAL A 42 4.85 6.85 -3.23
CA VAL A 42 3.98 5.96 -2.45
C VAL A 42 4.81 5.17 -1.44
N TRP A 43 4.36 5.17 -0.19
CA TRP A 43 4.99 4.44 0.90
C TRP A 43 4.07 3.33 1.44
N PRO A 44 4.44 2.05 1.32
CA PRO A 44 3.63 0.93 1.79
C PRO A 44 3.38 0.92 3.30
N TRP A 45 4.37 1.29 4.13
CA TRP A 45 4.23 1.26 5.58
C TRP A 45 3.06 2.11 6.11
N LEU A 46 2.68 3.15 5.38
CA LEU A 46 1.54 4.02 5.73
C LEU A 46 0.19 3.27 5.73
N LEU A 47 0.12 2.09 5.09
CA LEU A 47 -1.07 1.24 5.12
C LEU A 47 -1.44 0.80 6.55
N GLY A 48 -0.45 0.68 7.43
CA GLY A 48 -0.68 0.37 8.84
C GLY A 48 -1.53 1.43 9.53
N ALA A 49 -1.08 2.69 9.47
CA ALA A 49 -1.79 3.83 10.04
C ALA A 49 -3.16 4.05 9.35
N TYR A 50 -3.22 3.87 8.03
CA TYR A 50 -4.48 3.98 7.29
C TYR A 50 -5.50 2.92 7.73
N GLY A 51 -5.09 1.68 7.86
CA GLY A 51 -5.94 0.59 8.34
C GLY A 51 -6.44 0.81 9.77
N ASP A 52 -5.60 1.33 10.65
CA ASP A 52 -5.99 1.72 12.01
C ASP A 52 -7.06 2.81 11.99
N THR A 53 -6.87 3.83 11.15
CA THR A 53 -7.84 4.91 10.97
C THR A 53 -9.17 4.40 10.42
N LEU A 54 -9.16 3.48 9.45
CA LEU A 54 -10.39 2.87 8.93
C LEU A 54 -11.16 2.12 10.02
N LEU A 55 -10.46 1.30 10.82
CA LEU A 55 -11.08 0.54 11.91
C LEU A 55 -11.57 1.43 13.05
N PHE A 56 -10.98 2.58 13.24
CA PHE A 56 -11.43 3.56 14.22
C PHE A 56 -12.66 4.35 13.71
N ALA A 57 -12.59 4.83 12.47
CA ALA A 57 -13.60 5.74 11.92
C ALA A 57 -14.88 5.04 11.43
N LEU A 58 -14.78 3.75 11.04
CA LEU A 58 -15.93 3.01 10.50
C LEU A 58 -16.45 1.99 11.51
N TRP A 59 -17.74 2.12 11.89
CA TRP A 59 -18.44 1.12 12.70
C TRP A 59 -18.58 -0.22 11.98
N ASP A 60 -18.78 -0.23 10.66
CA ASP A 60 -18.84 -1.43 9.83
C ASP A 60 -17.42 -1.97 9.58
N ARG A 61 -16.95 -2.82 10.52
CA ARG A 61 -15.64 -3.49 10.41
C ARG A 61 -15.51 -4.35 9.15
N PRO A 62 -16.51 -5.13 8.74
CA PRO A 62 -16.52 -5.83 7.46
C PRO A 62 -16.33 -4.90 6.26
N ALA A 63 -16.98 -3.73 6.21
CA ALA A 63 -16.80 -2.77 5.12
C ALA A 63 -15.38 -2.19 5.10
N ALA A 64 -14.83 -1.83 6.27
CA ALA A 64 -13.45 -1.37 6.41
C ALA A 64 -12.45 -2.41 5.88
N ALA A 65 -12.63 -3.68 6.26
CA ALA A 65 -11.77 -4.77 5.81
C ALA A 65 -11.91 -5.03 4.31
N ARG A 66 -13.14 -5.10 3.75
CA ARG A 66 -13.35 -5.25 2.30
C ARG A 66 -12.65 -4.15 1.51
N HIS A 67 -12.78 -2.91 1.96
CA HIS A 67 -12.17 -1.79 1.29
C HIS A 67 -10.63 -1.90 1.28
N LEU A 68 -10.01 -2.08 2.44
CA LEU A 68 -8.54 -2.13 2.51
C LEU A 68 -7.98 -3.36 1.78
N LEU A 69 -8.49 -4.56 2.09
CA LEU A 69 -7.99 -5.80 1.51
C LEU A 69 -8.14 -5.82 -0.01
N GLY A 70 -9.30 -5.39 -0.53
CA GLY A 70 -9.51 -5.27 -1.98
C GLY A 70 -8.57 -4.26 -2.63
N THR A 71 -8.27 -3.15 -1.96
CA THR A 71 -7.34 -2.15 -2.50
C THR A 71 -5.92 -2.67 -2.61
N ILE A 72 -5.42 -3.40 -1.58
CA ILE A 72 -4.03 -3.86 -1.52
C ILE A 72 -3.80 -5.24 -2.16
N THR A 73 -4.82 -5.83 -2.78
CA THR A 73 -4.67 -7.12 -3.48
C THR A 73 -3.48 -7.13 -4.45
N PRO A 74 -3.26 -6.11 -5.33
CA PRO A 74 -2.10 -6.10 -6.23
C PRO A 74 -0.75 -6.13 -5.51
N LEU A 75 -0.64 -5.51 -4.33
CA LEU A 75 0.57 -5.59 -3.51
C LEU A 75 0.83 -7.04 -3.07
N CYS A 76 -0.23 -7.76 -2.69
CA CYS A 76 -0.12 -9.12 -2.17
C CYS A 76 -0.03 -10.20 -3.26
N THR A 77 -0.51 -9.94 -4.47
CA THR A 77 -0.47 -10.89 -5.59
C THR A 77 0.71 -10.66 -6.53
N ALA A 78 0.78 -9.50 -7.15
CA ALA A 78 1.80 -9.18 -8.15
C ALA A 78 3.16 -8.85 -7.49
N HIS A 79 3.20 -7.81 -6.64
CA HIS A 79 4.47 -7.29 -6.15
C HIS A 79 5.30 -8.29 -5.35
N LEU A 80 4.67 -9.06 -4.45
CA LEU A 80 5.38 -10.08 -3.65
C LEU A 80 6.00 -11.20 -4.48
N ARG A 81 5.70 -11.29 -5.78
CA ARG A 81 6.21 -12.32 -6.69
C ARG A 81 7.19 -11.76 -7.70
N GLU A 82 6.95 -10.57 -8.19
CA GLU A 82 7.68 -9.97 -9.30
C GLU A 82 8.89 -9.17 -8.83
N TYR A 83 8.85 -8.64 -7.62
CA TYR A 83 9.91 -7.78 -7.10
C TYR A 83 10.25 -8.11 -5.64
N GLY A 84 11.53 -8.43 -5.38
CA GLY A 84 12.00 -8.74 -4.03
C GLY A 84 11.45 -10.03 -3.41
N VAL A 85 10.83 -10.87 -4.15
CA VAL A 85 10.18 -12.17 -3.86
C VAL A 85 9.90 -12.43 -2.38
N GLY A 86 8.64 -12.20 -1.96
CA GLY A 86 8.21 -12.36 -0.57
C GLY A 86 8.52 -11.17 0.33
N SER A 87 9.05 -10.06 -0.22
CA SER A 87 9.28 -8.81 0.50
C SER A 87 8.53 -7.64 -0.15
N VAL A 88 8.51 -6.50 0.54
CA VAL A 88 7.86 -5.27 0.06
C VAL A 88 8.91 -4.19 -0.12
N ALA A 89 8.89 -3.55 -1.29
CA ALA A 89 9.76 -2.42 -1.59
C ALA A 89 9.56 -1.26 -0.61
N GLU A 90 10.55 -0.41 -0.53
CA GLU A 90 10.51 0.80 0.30
C GLU A 90 9.43 1.76 -0.19
N ILE A 91 9.44 2.06 -1.48
CA ILE A 91 8.58 3.04 -2.13
C ILE A 91 8.12 2.55 -3.50
N PHE A 92 7.12 3.25 -4.05
CA PHE A 92 6.66 3.10 -5.44
C PHE A 92 6.49 4.47 -6.07
N ASP A 93 6.56 4.53 -7.40
CA ASP A 93 6.09 5.70 -8.14
C ASP A 93 4.65 6.04 -7.73
N ALA A 94 4.30 7.32 -7.76
CA ALA A 94 2.98 7.76 -7.34
C ALA A 94 1.92 7.69 -8.46
N ALA A 95 2.33 7.34 -9.68
CA ALA A 95 1.46 7.14 -10.84
C ALA A 95 1.61 5.71 -11.40
N PRO A 96 0.58 5.18 -12.08
CA PRO A 96 0.70 3.89 -12.79
C PRO A 96 1.90 3.88 -13.77
N PRO A 97 2.58 2.75 -13.90
CA PRO A 97 2.28 1.43 -13.35
C PRO A 97 2.72 1.19 -11.89
N TYR A 98 3.09 2.25 -11.14
CA TYR A 98 3.57 2.16 -9.76
C TYR A 98 4.84 1.32 -9.63
N ARG A 99 5.88 1.68 -10.37
CA ARG A 99 7.18 0.97 -10.33
C ARG A 99 7.73 0.95 -8.91
N PRO A 100 8.17 -0.20 -8.40
CA PRO A 100 8.84 -0.28 -7.11
C PRO A 100 10.22 0.38 -7.19
N ASN A 101 10.61 1.08 -6.13
CA ASN A 101 11.85 1.83 -6.02
C ASN A 101 12.39 1.78 -4.59
N GLY A 102 13.56 2.39 -4.37
CA GLY A 102 14.24 2.40 -3.09
C GLY A 102 14.81 1.04 -2.72
N ALA A 103 14.83 0.69 -1.45
CA ALA A 103 15.26 -0.62 -0.99
C ALA A 103 14.30 -1.71 -1.48
N VAL A 104 14.86 -2.79 -2.07
CA VAL A 104 14.07 -3.93 -2.60
C VAL A 104 13.26 -4.62 -1.50
N ALA A 105 13.80 -4.68 -0.29
CA ALA A 105 13.19 -5.31 0.87
C ALA A 105 13.24 -4.34 2.05
N GLN A 106 12.11 -3.69 2.35
CA GLN A 106 12.02 -2.72 3.44
C GLN A 106 11.29 -3.31 4.65
N ALA A 107 12.00 -3.40 5.77
CA ALA A 107 11.50 -4.05 6.98
C ALA A 107 10.18 -3.45 7.50
N TRP A 108 10.06 -2.14 7.58
CA TRP A 108 8.83 -1.50 8.07
C TRP A 108 7.64 -1.63 7.10
N SER A 109 7.90 -1.71 5.79
CA SER A 109 6.84 -2.00 4.80
C SER A 109 6.24 -3.39 5.04
N VAL A 110 7.09 -4.40 5.24
CA VAL A 110 6.66 -5.77 5.61
C VAL A 110 5.97 -5.80 6.96
N ALA A 111 6.56 -5.17 7.98
CA ALA A 111 6.02 -5.17 9.34
C ALA A 111 4.63 -4.54 9.41
N GLU A 112 4.43 -3.37 8.81
CA GLU A 112 3.15 -2.66 8.81
C GLU A 112 2.09 -3.37 7.97
N LEU A 113 2.47 -3.97 6.83
CA LEU A 113 1.57 -4.81 6.06
C LEU A 113 1.08 -6.02 6.89
N LEU A 114 1.99 -6.76 7.50
CA LEU A 114 1.63 -7.90 8.36
C LEU A 114 0.77 -7.48 9.56
N ARG A 115 1.11 -6.35 10.18
CA ARG A 115 0.38 -5.81 11.32
C ARG A 115 -1.07 -5.46 10.94
N VAL A 116 -1.27 -4.76 9.83
CA VAL A 116 -2.62 -4.37 9.39
C VAL A 116 -3.44 -5.56 8.92
N LEU A 117 -2.84 -6.51 8.21
CA LEU A 117 -3.50 -7.75 7.81
C LEU A 117 -3.99 -8.55 9.04
N LYS A 118 -3.15 -8.67 10.06
CA LYS A 118 -3.53 -9.32 11.34
C LYS A 118 -4.70 -8.60 12.03
N LYS A 119 -4.73 -7.26 11.99
CA LYS A 119 -5.86 -6.48 12.52
C LYS A 119 -7.14 -6.70 11.71
N MET A 120 -7.08 -6.69 10.38
CA MET A 120 -8.23 -6.95 9.52
C MET A 120 -8.79 -8.37 9.72
N ARG A 121 -7.91 -9.36 9.85
CA ARG A 121 -8.31 -10.74 10.18
C ARG A 121 -9.08 -10.83 11.49
N ARG A 122 -8.66 -10.09 12.52
CA ARG A 122 -9.34 -10.06 13.84
C ARG A 122 -10.67 -9.31 13.78
N ALA A 123 -10.69 -8.16 13.08
CA ALA A 123 -11.86 -7.29 13.01
C ALA A 123 -12.98 -7.84 12.12
N ALA A 124 -12.65 -8.60 11.07
CA ALA A 124 -13.59 -9.13 10.09
C ALA A 124 -13.15 -10.50 9.55
N PRO A 125 -13.14 -11.56 10.38
CA PRO A 125 -12.55 -12.87 10.01
C PRO A 125 -13.20 -13.51 8.79
N GLY A 126 -14.50 -13.34 8.58
CA GLY A 126 -15.20 -13.87 7.40
C GLY A 126 -14.79 -13.17 6.09
N VAL A 127 -14.58 -11.86 6.14
CA VAL A 127 -14.08 -11.10 4.98
C VAL A 127 -12.64 -11.51 4.67
N TYR A 128 -11.80 -11.60 5.69
CA TYR A 128 -10.40 -11.96 5.54
C TYR A 128 -10.23 -13.37 4.92
N ARG A 129 -10.99 -14.37 5.38
CA ARG A 129 -10.92 -15.73 4.82
C ARG A 129 -11.28 -15.78 3.34
N ARG A 130 -12.32 -15.05 2.91
CA ARG A 130 -12.70 -14.99 1.48
C ARG A 130 -11.62 -14.33 0.63
N TRP A 131 -11.05 -13.24 1.13
CA TRP A 131 -9.96 -12.56 0.46
C TRP A 131 -8.70 -13.46 0.36
N GLU A 132 -8.33 -14.14 1.44
CA GLU A 132 -7.19 -15.08 1.45
C GLU A 132 -7.40 -16.26 0.48
N ALA A 133 -8.63 -16.77 0.36
CA ALA A 133 -8.96 -17.81 -0.62
C ALA A 133 -8.78 -17.30 -2.06
N HIS A 134 -9.29 -16.10 -2.35
CA HIS A 134 -9.12 -15.45 -3.65
C HIS A 134 -7.63 -15.22 -4.01
N LEU A 135 -6.80 -14.81 -3.06
CA LEU A 135 -5.36 -14.70 -3.30
C LEU A 135 -4.73 -16.03 -3.73
N ARG A 136 -5.14 -17.15 -3.12
CA ARG A 136 -4.63 -18.48 -3.47
C ARG A 136 -5.02 -18.89 -4.87
N GLU A 137 -6.24 -18.58 -5.30
CA GLU A 137 -6.74 -18.87 -6.66
C GLU A 137 -5.97 -18.09 -7.73
N GLU A 138 -5.70 -16.79 -7.49
CA GLU A 138 -4.89 -15.97 -8.40
C GLU A 138 -3.41 -16.38 -8.41
N THR A 139 -3.02 -17.23 -7.49
CA THR A 139 -1.62 -17.61 -7.28
C THR A 139 -1.28 -19.03 -7.78
N MET A 140 -2.26 -19.77 -8.26
CA MET A 140 -2.09 -21.10 -8.90
C MET A 140 -2.06 -20.98 -10.40
#